data_71eeb09a58d747c4a437ccc0f66a60e7
#
_entry.id   71eeb09a58d747c4a437ccc0f66a60e7
#
_cell.length_a   1.000
_cell.length_b   1.000
_cell.length_c   1.000
_cell.angle_alpha   90.00
_cell.angle_beta   90.00
_cell.angle_gamma   90.00
#
_symmetry.space_group_name_H-M   'P 1'
#
loop_
_entity.id
_entity.type
_entity.pdbx_description
1 polymer ?
#
loop_
_entity_poly.entity_id
_entity_poly.type
_entity_poly.pdbx_seq_one_letter_code
_entity_poly.pdbx_strand_id
1 'polypeptide(L)'
;MSDPGEQQLRLSDWLVLCVVCEEPTHGFAVAEDAVRKHRLSERFLTDVLRMPWHLAHQEANRFQSGITAEIEARMLSVLGEPATCPHGNPIPGTGAVIDPTLQPLKDFVAGETVELVRLLEDVELDTDAMRYFEEHALVPGSRITIVDVGPDGTMSLAVGDTKSSLGPKLTDNLWVRPAARKARAK
;
A
#
# COMPACT_ATOMS: atom_id res chain seq x y z
N MET A 1 31.47 5.00 -8.21
CA MET A 1 30.26 5.71 -7.75
C MET A 1 29.17 5.28 -8.74
N SER A 2 28.42 4.25 -8.38
CA SER A 2 27.32 3.72 -9.20
C SER A 2 26.08 4.54 -8.88
N ASP A 3 25.40 5.00 -9.94
CA ASP A 3 24.18 5.79 -9.86
C ASP A 3 23.06 4.93 -9.19
N PRO A 4 22.40 5.37 -8.13
CA PRO A 4 21.34 4.62 -7.46
C PRO A 4 19.97 4.71 -8.13
N GLY A 5 19.87 5.19 -9.36
CA GLY A 5 18.61 5.54 -10.05
C GLY A 5 18.14 4.64 -11.18
N GLU A 6 18.91 3.68 -11.64
CA GLU A 6 18.42 2.73 -12.66
C GLU A 6 17.75 1.52 -12.01
N GLN A 7 16.46 1.66 -11.66
CA GLN A 7 15.60 0.50 -11.49
C GLN A 7 15.43 -0.14 -12.88
N GLN A 8 16.21 -1.19 -13.14
CA GLN A 8 16.11 -1.99 -14.35
C GLN A 8 14.72 -2.64 -14.36
N LEU A 9 13.83 -2.14 -15.23
CA LEU A 9 12.51 -2.74 -15.47
C LEU A 9 12.70 -4.25 -15.75
N ARG A 10 11.96 -5.10 -15.05
CA ARG A 10 12.00 -6.53 -15.28
C ARG A 10 11.38 -6.87 -16.64
N LEU A 11 11.71 -8.01 -17.19
CA LEU A 11 11.19 -8.46 -18.48
C LEU A 11 9.64 -8.45 -18.51
N SER A 12 9.01 -8.76 -17.36
CA SER A 12 7.55 -8.67 -17.17
C SER A 12 7.02 -7.24 -17.31
N ASP A 13 7.74 -6.25 -16.81
CA ASP A 13 7.33 -4.83 -16.84
C ASP A 13 7.44 -4.30 -18.29
N TRP A 14 8.49 -4.69 -19.01
CA TRP A 14 8.64 -4.40 -20.44
C TRP A 14 7.53 -5.04 -21.28
N LEU A 15 7.15 -6.28 -20.97
CA LEU A 15 6.09 -6.97 -21.70
C LEU A 15 4.75 -6.26 -21.53
N VAL A 16 4.41 -5.85 -20.29
CA VAL A 16 3.19 -5.08 -20.01
C VAL A 16 3.20 -3.76 -20.76
N LEU A 17 4.32 -3.02 -20.73
CA LEU A 17 4.45 -1.74 -21.47
C LEU A 17 4.29 -1.92 -22.98
N CYS A 18 4.92 -2.92 -23.58
CA CYS A 18 4.77 -3.20 -25.02
C CYS A 18 3.32 -3.51 -25.38
N VAL A 19 2.66 -4.40 -24.63
CA VAL A 19 1.26 -4.79 -24.89
C VAL A 19 0.31 -3.61 -24.72
N VAL A 20 0.53 -2.75 -23.72
CA VAL A 20 -0.28 -1.52 -23.51
C VAL A 20 -0.11 -0.54 -24.68
N CYS A 21 1.10 -0.45 -25.28
CA CYS A 21 1.36 0.45 -26.41
C CYS A 21 0.76 -0.06 -27.74
N GLU A 22 0.83 -1.40 -27.97
CA GLU A 22 0.42 -1.99 -29.25
C GLU A 22 -1.10 -2.26 -29.31
N GLU A 23 -1.68 -2.77 -28.23
CA GLU A 23 -3.11 -3.08 -28.12
C GLU A 23 -3.67 -2.59 -26.77
N PRO A 24 -4.11 -1.33 -26.63
CA PRO A 24 -4.48 -0.74 -25.35
C PRO A 24 -5.49 -1.56 -24.54
N THR A 25 -6.53 -2.09 -25.16
CA THR A 25 -7.56 -2.90 -24.45
C THR A 25 -7.01 -4.20 -23.90
N HIS A 26 -6.18 -4.90 -24.68
CA HIS A 26 -5.49 -6.11 -24.24
C HIS A 26 -4.42 -5.77 -23.19
N GLY A 27 -3.69 -4.67 -23.42
CA GLY A 27 -2.70 -4.17 -22.47
C GLY A 27 -3.27 -3.87 -21.09
N PHE A 28 -4.45 -3.26 -21.02
CA PHE A 28 -5.13 -3.03 -19.75
C PHE A 28 -5.49 -4.32 -19.03
N ALA A 29 -5.99 -5.32 -19.74
CA ALA A 29 -6.33 -6.62 -19.15
C ALA A 29 -5.08 -7.34 -18.60
N VAL A 30 -3.96 -7.31 -19.31
CA VAL A 30 -2.68 -7.88 -18.86
C VAL A 30 -2.13 -7.13 -17.65
N ALA A 31 -2.18 -5.81 -17.66
CA ALA A 31 -1.75 -4.98 -16.54
C ALA A 31 -2.64 -5.22 -15.30
N GLU A 32 -3.95 -5.29 -15.48
CA GLU A 32 -4.90 -5.58 -14.42
C GLU A 32 -4.66 -6.96 -13.79
N ASP A 33 -4.42 -7.99 -14.61
CA ASP A 33 -4.09 -9.34 -14.15
C ASP A 33 -2.77 -9.37 -13.36
N ALA A 34 -1.74 -8.66 -13.83
CA ALA A 34 -0.47 -8.55 -13.14
C ALA A 34 -0.61 -7.86 -11.77
N VAL A 35 -1.31 -6.74 -11.71
CA VAL A 35 -1.59 -6.01 -10.46
C VAL A 35 -2.42 -6.86 -9.51
N ARG A 36 -3.43 -7.58 -10.01
CA ARG A 36 -4.26 -8.47 -9.20
C ARG A 36 -3.43 -9.57 -8.56
N LYS A 37 -2.61 -10.26 -9.33
CA LYS A 37 -1.71 -11.33 -8.83
C LYS A 37 -0.71 -10.79 -7.83
N HIS A 38 -0.15 -9.61 -8.08
CA HIS A 38 0.77 -8.96 -7.17
C HIS A 38 0.12 -8.70 -5.80
N ARG A 39 -1.00 -7.97 -5.77
CA ARG A 39 -1.71 -7.58 -4.55
C ARG A 39 -2.29 -8.78 -3.79
N LEU A 40 -2.74 -9.80 -4.52
CA LEU A 40 -3.15 -11.07 -3.92
C LEU A 40 -1.98 -11.80 -3.29
N SER A 41 -0.81 -11.77 -3.94
CA SER A 41 0.43 -12.34 -3.39
C SER A 41 0.84 -11.68 -2.08
N GLU A 42 0.83 -10.34 -2.03
CA GLU A 42 1.12 -9.60 -0.79
C GLU A 42 0.22 -10.06 0.36
N ARG A 43 -1.10 -10.16 0.10
CA ARG A 43 -2.07 -10.61 1.09
C ARG A 43 -1.81 -12.06 1.53
N PHE A 44 -1.51 -12.95 0.60
CA PHE A 44 -1.21 -14.35 0.91
C PHE A 44 0.09 -14.49 1.72
N LEU A 45 1.12 -13.77 1.36
CA LEU A 45 2.40 -13.77 2.05
C LEU A 45 2.25 -13.27 3.50
N THR A 46 1.48 -12.21 3.72
CA THR A 46 1.28 -11.64 5.07
C THR A 46 0.31 -12.47 5.91
N ASP A 47 -0.87 -12.78 5.38
CA ASP A 47 -1.95 -13.34 6.19
C ASP A 47 -1.80 -14.85 6.40
N VAL A 48 -1.27 -15.58 5.40
CA VAL A 48 -1.12 -17.04 5.47
C VAL A 48 0.30 -17.44 5.88
N LEU A 49 1.33 -16.89 5.20
CA LEU A 49 2.73 -17.24 5.47
C LEU A 49 3.34 -16.44 6.62
N ARG A 50 2.63 -15.46 7.17
CA ARG A 50 3.10 -14.62 8.29
C ARG A 50 4.41 -13.89 7.99
N MET A 51 4.59 -13.52 6.73
CA MET A 51 5.73 -12.72 6.31
C MET A 51 5.66 -11.32 6.94
N PRO A 52 6.78 -10.73 7.37
CA PRO A 52 6.82 -9.33 7.82
C PRO A 52 6.21 -8.40 6.77
N TRP A 53 5.33 -7.52 7.23
CA TRP A 53 4.53 -6.65 6.37
C TRP A 53 5.39 -5.79 5.43
N HIS A 54 6.51 -5.28 5.91
CA HIS A 54 7.45 -4.46 5.13
C HIS A 54 8.19 -5.22 4.01
N LEU A 55 8.16 -6.56 4.00
CA LEU A 55 8.78 -7.38 2.97
C LEU A 55 7.77 -7.88 1.92
N ALA A 56 6.47 -7.72 2.18
CA ALA A 56 5.41 -8.31 1.36
C ALA A 56 5.49 -7.88 -0.10
N HIS A 57 5.66 -6.59 -0.37
CA HIS A 57 5.76 -6.05 -1.73
C HIS A 57 6.96 -6.65 -2.50
N GLN A 58 8.14 -6.66 -1.89
CA GLN A 58 9.35 -7.18 -2.53
C GLN A 58 9.25 -8.67 -2.84
N GLU A 59 8.70 -9.46 -1.93
CA GLU A 59 8.53 -10.91 -2.13
C GLU A 59 7.37 -11.23 -3.09
N ALA A 60 6.29 -10.46 -3.08
CA ALA A 60 5.20 -10.59 -4.05
C ALA A 60 5.70 -10.40 -5.48
N ASN A 61 6.62 -9.48 -5.69
CA ASN A 61 7.27 -9.25 -6.98
C ASN A 61 8.00 -10.48 -7.53
N ARG A 62 8.52 -11.33 -6.66
CA ARG A 62 9.20 -12.60 -7.04
C ARG A 62 8.21 -13.74 -7.20
N PHE A 63 7.17 -13.75 -6.37
CA PHE A 63 6.21 -14.83 -6.25
C PHE A 63 5.14 -14.82 -7.34
N GLN A 64 4.65 -13.63 -7.74
CA GLN A 64 3.49 -13.46 -8.63
C GLN A 64 3.62 -14.15 -10.00
N SER A 65 4.84 -14.27 -10.54
CA SER A 65 5.08 -14.83 -11.89
C SER A 65 4.73 -16.32 -11.98
N GLY A 66 4.68 -17.04 -10.87
CA GLY A 66 4.31 -18.46 -10.80
C GLY A 66 2.82 -18.71 -10.56
N ILE A 67 2.00 -17.69 -10.41
CA ILE A 67 0.58 -17.83 -10.07
C ILE A 67 -0.22 -18.15 -11.34
N THR A 68 -0.72 -19.39 -11.39
CA THR A 68 -1.71 -19.81 -12.40
C THR A 68 -3.12 -19.43 -11.94
N ALA A 69 -4.09 -19.46 -12.86
CA ALA A 69 -5.50 -19.20 -12.51
C ALA A 69 -6.03 -20.14 -11.41
N GLU A 70 -5.59 -21.40 -11.41
CA GLU A 70 -5.97 -22.37 -10.37
C GLU A 70 -5.38 -22.01 -9.00
N ILE A 71 -4.11 -21.58 -8.96
CA ILE A 71 -3.46 -21.13 -7.71
C ILE A 71 -4.16 -19.88 -7.21
N GLU A 72 -4.44 -18.92 -8.10
CA GLU A 72 -5.14 -17.68 -7.77
C GLU A 72 -6.52 -17.94 -7.13
N ALA A 73 -7.32 -18.82 -7.74
CA ALA A 73 -8.64 -19.18 -7.21
C ALA A 73 -8.54 -19.80 -5.79
N ARG A 74 -7.52 -20.62 -5.53
CA ARG A 74 -7.27 -21.19 -4.19
C ARG A 74 -6.81 -20.14 -3.19
N MET A 75 -5.94 -19.23 -3.60
CA MET A 75 -5.50 -18.12 -2.76
C MET A 75 -6.69 -17.25 -2.34
N LEU A 76 -7.55 -16.86 -3.28
CA LEU A 76 -8.78 -16.10 -3.00
C LEU A 76 -9.67 -16.84 -2.00
N SER A 77 -9.89 -18.14 -2.21
CA SER A 77 -10.71 -18.97 -1.31
C SER A 77 -10.14 -19.04 0.12
N VAL A 78 -8.82 -19.22 0.26
CA VAL A 78 -8.16 -19.30 1.57
C VAL A 78 -8.18 -17.95 2.30
N LEU A 79 -8.06 -16.85 1.55
CA LEU A 79 -8.05 -15.49 2.07
C LEU A 79 -9.44 -14.93 2.35
N GLY A 80 -10.52 -15.61 1.93
CA GLY A 80 -11.89 -15.11 2.09
C GLY A 80 -12.22 -13.94 1.18
N GLU A 81 -11.70 -13.97 -0.06
CA GLU A 81 -11.95 -12.96 -1.10
C GLU A 81 -11.60 -11.53 -0.65
N PRO A 82 -10.34 -11.25 -0.34
CA PRO A 82 -9.93 -9.95 0.18
C PRO A 82 -10.14 -8.86 -0.87
N ALA A 83 -10.66 -7.71 -0.43
CA ALA A 83 -10.90 -6.55 -1.29
C ALA A 83 -9.63 -5.74 -1.59
N THR A 84 -8.66 -5.76 -0.67
CA THR A 84 -7.44 -4.95 -0.74
C THR A 84 -6.20 -5.76 -0.38
N CYS A 85 -5.05 -5.33 -0.85
CA CYS A 85 -3.75 -5.83 -0.39
C CYS A 85 -3.44 -5.34 1.05
N PRO A 86 -2.38 -5.81 1.70
CA PRO A 86 -2.02 -5.39 3.07
C PRO A 86 -1.72 -3.89 3.20
N HIS A 87 -1.32 -3.24 2.11
CA HIS A 87 -1.02 -1.83 2.04
C HIS A 87 -2.24 -0.95 1.72
N GLY A 88 -3.44 -1.57 1.63
CA GLY A 88 -4.72 -0.88 1.44
C GLY A 88 -5.11 -0.64 -0.02
N ASN A 89 -4.31 -1.09 -0.99
CA ASN A 89 -4.60 -0.91 -2.41
C ASN A 89 -5.64 -1.93 -2.90
N PRO A 90 -6.68 -1.52 -3.67
CA PRO A 90 -7.72 -2.42 -4.16
C PRO A 90 -7.15 -3.56 -5.00
N ILE A 91 -7.63 -4.79 -4.80
CA ILE A 91 -7.30 -5.93 -5.68
C ILE A 91 -8.24 -5.86 -6.89
N PRO A 92 -7.72 -5.74 -8.13
CA PRO A 92 -8.54 -5.71 -9.32
C PRO A 92 -9.47 -6.92 -9.45
N GLY A 93 -10.67 -6.72 -9.96
CA GLY A 93 -11.68 -7.79 -10.13
C GLY A 93 -12.52 -8.10 -8.88
N THR A 94 -12.19 -7.53 -7.71
CA THR A 94 -12.97 -7.72 -6.47
C THR A 94 -14.15 -6.74 -6.32
N GLY A 95 -14.26 -5.77 -7.22
CA GLY A 95 -15.23 -4.67 -7.11
C GLY A 95 -14.81 -3.56 -6.15
N ALA A 96 -13.71 -3.71 -5.44
CA ALA A 96 -13.16 -2.64 -4.61
C ALA A 96 -12.63 -1.49 -5.49
N VAL A 97 -12.91 -0.27 -5.07
CA VAL A 97 -12.46 0.96 -5.74
C VAL A 97 -11.73 1.86 -4.75
N ILE A 98 -10.87 2.72 -5.26
CA ILE A 98 -10.23 3.75 -4.43
C ILE A 98 -11.31 4.77 -4.05
N ASP A 99 -11.45 5.02 -2.74
CA ASP A 99 -12.32 6.06 -2.23
C ASP A 99 -11.81 7.44 -2.71
N PRO A 100 -12.59 8.18 -3.51
CA PRO A 100 -12.15 9.46 -4.08
C PRO A 100 -12.06 10.58 -3.01
N THR A 101 -12.51 10.35 -1.80
CA THR A 101 -12.44 11.33 -0.70
C THR A 101 -11.16 11.24 0.11
N LEU A 102 -10.32 10.24 -0.17
CA LEU A 102 -9.03 10.11 0.50
C LEU A 102 -8.12 11.29 0.14
N GLN A 103 -7.35 11.73 1.10
CA GLN A 103 -6.38 12.81 0.97
C GLN A 103 -5.01 12.36 1.52
N PRO A 104 -3.90 12.90 1.01
CA PRO A 104 -2.60 12.63 1.58
C PRO A 104 -2.50 13.20 3.00
N LEU A 105 -1.79 12.49 3.87
CA LEU A 105 -1.66 12.86 5.30
C LEU A 105 -1.13 14.28 5.48
N LYS A 106 -0.25 14.74 4.60
CA LYS A 106 0.33 16.09 4.65
C LYS A 106 -0.70 17.22 4.62
N ASP A 107 -1.92 16.98 4.10
CA ASP A 107 -2.96 18.00 3.96
C ASP A 107 -3.73 18.25 5.28
N PHE A 108 -3.42 17.49 6.32
CA PHE A 108 -4.04 17.61 7.64
C PHE A 108 -3.15 18.40 8.61
N VAL A 109 -3.75 18.95 9.67
CA VAL A 109 -3.08 19.84 10.62
C VAL A 109 -3.02 19.25 12.03
N ALA A 110 -2.20 19.85 12.88
CA ALA A 110 -2.06 19.45 14.28
C ALA A 110 -3.41 19.45 15.02
N GLY A 111 -3.64 18.43 15.83
CA GLY A 111 -4.88 18.20 16.58
C GLY A 111 -5.91 17.32 15.83
N GLU A 112 -5.77 17.10 14.54
CA GLU A 112 -6.66 16.22 13.81
C GLU A 112 -6.33 14.75 14.04
N THR A 113 -7.35 13.89 13.92
CA THR A 113 -7.20 12.43 13.96
C THR A 113 -7.77 11.86 12.68
N VAL A 114 -6.97 11.06 12.01
CA VAL A 114 -7.27 10.44 10.72
C VAL A 114 -7.15 8.92 10.81
N GLU A 115 -7.74 8.21 9.86
CA GLU A 115 -7.55 6.79 9.65
C GLU A 115 -6.69 6.59 8.41
N LEU A 116 -5.58 5.86 8.54
CA LEU A 116 -4.77 5.45 7.40
C LEU A 116 -5.53 4.39 6.60
N VAL A 117 -5.73 4.64 5.32
CA VAL A 117 -6.49 3.73 4.45
C VAL A 117 -5.57 2.98 3.50
N ARG A 118 -4.62 3.68 2.88
CA ARG A 118 -3.69 3.07 1.94
C ARG A 118 -2.36 3.80 1.87
N LEU A 119 -1.35 3.08 1.44
CA LEU A 119 -0.07 3.62 1.02
C LEU A 119 -0.01 3.63 -0.52
N LEU A 120 0.70 4.62 -1.09
CA LEU A 120 1.01 4.59 -2.52
C LEU A 120 2.14 3.60 -2.81
N GLU A 121 2.11 3.00 -4.00
CA GLU A 121 3.10 1.99 -4.40
C GLU A 121 4.54 2.52 -4.40
N ASP A 122 4.73 3.82 -4.66
CA ASP A 122 6.06 4.43 -4.65
C ASP A 122 6.80 4.27 -3.31
N VAL A 123 6.09 4.33 -2.18
CA VAL A 123 6.72 4.13 -0.87
C VAL A 123 6.92 2.65 -0.53
N GLU A 124 6.15 1.74 -1.14
CA GLU A 124 6.32 0.29 -0.94
C GLU A 124 7.66 -0.23 -1.50
N LEU A 125 8.29 0.52 -2.40
CA LEU A 125 9.63 0.24 -2.92
C LEU A 125 10.74 0.57 -1.91
N ASP A 126 10.48 1.41 -0.92
CA ASP A 126 11.41 1.80 0.14
C ASP A 126 11.25 0.89 1.37
N THR A 127 12.00 -0.20 1.40
CA THR A 127 11.90 -1.21 2.48
C THR A 127 12.20 -0.62 3.87
N ASP A 128 13.06 0.40 3.97
CA ASP A 128 13.37 1.03 5.25
C ASP A 128 12.21 1.93 5.72
N ALA A 129 11.55 2.65 4.81
CA ALA A 129 10.34 3.37 5.12
C ALA A 129 9.22 2.42 5.54
N MET A 130 9.02 1.30 4.81
CA MET A 130 8.00 0.30 5.13
C MET A 130 8.25 -0.35 6.49
N ARG A 131 9.51 -0.67 6.83
CA ARG A 131 9.87 -1.18 8.17
C ARG A 131 9.56 -0.16 9.24
N TYR A 132 9.91 1.10 9.03
CA TYR A 132 9.61 2.18 9.95
C TYR A 132 8.10 2.31 10.19
N PHE A 133 7.27 2.21 9.15
CA PHE A 133 5.82 2.24 9.29
C PHE A 133 5.29 1.07 10.12
N GLU A 134 5.76 -0.15 9.85
CA GLU A 134 5.37 -1.33 10.62
C GLU A 134 5.73 -1.19 12.11
N GLU A 135 6.96 -0.79 12.42
CA GLU A 135 7.45 -0.59 13.80
C GLU A 135 6.67 0.49 14.57
N HIS A 136 6.12 1.48 13.85
CA HIS A 136 5.36 2.58 14.43
C HIS A 136 3.84 2.42 14.28
N ALA A 137 3.38 1.22 13.90
CA ALA A 137 1.97 0.91 13.68
C ALA A 137 1.25 1.83 12.66
N LEU A 138 2.00 2.39 11.71
CA LEU A 138 1.48 3.19 10.60
C LEU A 138 1.05 2.26 9.45
N VAL A 139 0.03 1.47 9.69
CA VAL A 139 -0.51 0.47 8.73
C VAL A 139 -1.98 0.77 8.44
N PRO A 140 -2.54 0.31 7.30
CA PRO A 140 -3.95 0.52 6.97
C PRO A 140 -4.89 0.10 8.11
N GLY A 141 -5.87 0.96 8.42
CA GLY A 141 -6.80 0.82 9.55
C GLY A 141 -6.33 1.50 10.84
N SER A 142 -5.07 1.94 10.94
CA SER A 142 -4.59 2.64 12.13
C SER A 142 -5.17 4.04 12.24
N ARG A 143 -5.45 4.47 13.48
CA ARG A 143 -5.87 5.84 13.80
C ARG A 143 -4.65 6.65 14.19
N ILE A 144 -4.37 7.66 13.39
CA ILE A 144 -3.21 8.55 13.55
C ILE A 144 -3.70 9.89 14.09
N THR A 145 -3.14 10.34 15.19
CA THR A 145 -3.32 11.72 15.67
C THR A 145 -2.11 12.55 15.26
N ILE A 146 -2.36 13.66 14.59
CA ILE A 146 -1.33 14.62 14.23
C ILE A 146 -1.07 15.49 15.45
N VAL A 147 0.11 15.34 16.06
CA VAL A 147 0.47 16.02 17.30
C VAL A 147 1.00 17.41 17.01
N ASP A 148 1.85 17.53 15.99
CA ASP A 148 2.49 18.78 15.60
C ASP A 148 2.93 18.73 14.13
N VAL A 149 3.08 19.92 13.52
CA VAL A 149 3.60 20.06 12.16
C VAL A 149 4.69 21.13 12.19
N GLY A 150 5.90 20.72 11.92
CA GLY A 150 7.07 21.61 11.87
C GLY A 150 7.06 22.54 10.66
N PRO A 151 7.86 23.61 10.69
CA PRO A 151 7.92 24.59 9.60
C PRO A 151 8.49 24.04 8.29
N ASP A 152 9.19 22.90 8.35
CA ASP A 152 9.69 22.13 7.20
C ASP A 152 8.67 21.11 6.66
N GLY A 153 7.46 21.06 7.24
CA GLY A 153 6.41 20.09 6.91
C GLY A 153 6.59 18.74 7.60
N THR A 154 7.59 18.54 8.46
CA THR A 154 7.71 17.31 9.25
C THR A 154 6.55 17.20 10.22
N MET A 155 5.83 16.08 10.20
CA MET A 155 4.69 15.80 11.06
C MET A 155 5.09 14.89 12.22
N SER A 156 4.77 15.31 13.45
CA SER A 156 4.82 14.46 14.64
C SER A 156 3.48 13.76 14.81
N LEU A 157 3.50 12.43 14.86
CA LEU A 157 2.32 11.57 14.82
C LEU A 157 2.23 10.70 16.08
N ALA A 158 1.02 10.30 16.44
CA ALA A 158 0.78 9.31 17.48
C ALA A 158 -0.25 8.27 17.03
N VAL A 159 0.07 6.99 17.22
CA VAL A 159 -0.83 5.85 17.04
C VAL A 159 -0.89 5.08 18.38
N GLY A 160 -1.98 5.27 19.12
CA GLY A 160 -2.01 4.85 20.52
C GLY A 160 -0.90 5.51 21.34
N ASP A 161 -0.04 4.70 21.96
CA ASP A 161 1.11 5.17 22.73
C ASP A 161 2.40 5.33 21.91
N THR A 162 2.39 4.86 20.67
CA THR A 162 3.54 4.92 19.75
C THR A 162 3.62 6.30 19.10
N LYS A 163 4.80 6.91 19.15
CA LYS A 163 5.08 8.21 18.52
C LYS A 163 6.05 8.03 17.36
N SER A 164 5.85 8.82 16.32
CA SER A 164 6.69 8.83 15.13
C SER A 164 6.81 10.23 14.55
N SER A 165 7.77 10.44 13.65
CA SER A 165 7.90 11.69 12.90
C SER A 165 8.16 11.37 11.44
N LEU A 166 7.39 11.97 10.55
CA LEU A 166 7.48 11.76 9.10
C LEU A 166 7.74 13.09 8.39
N GLY A 167 8.74 13.08 7.52
CA GLY A 167 8.96 14.18 6.59
C GLY A 167 7.94 14.22 5.43
N PRO A 168 7.87 15.33 4.69
CA PRO A 168 6.87 15.55 3.64
C PRO A 168 6.84 14.44 2.58
N LYS A 169 8.02 13.93 2.18
CA LYS A 169 8.12 12.84 1.19
C LYS A 169 7.32 11.58 1.61
N LEU A 170 7.30 11.26 2.88
CA LEU A 170 6.58 10.09 3.38
C LEU A 170 5.09 10.37 3.59
N THR A 171 4.76 11.57 4.13
CA THR A 171 3.36 11.94 4.38
C THR A 171 2.54 12.14 3.10
N ASP A 172 3.18 12.41 1.96
CA ASP A 172 2.58 12.42 0.63
C ASP A 172 2.04 11.04 0.21
N ASN A 173 2.69 9.98 0.66
CA ASN A 173 2.40 8.60 0.26
C ASN A 173 1.39 7.89 1.18
N LEU A 174 1.03 8.49 2.31
CA LEU A 174 0.03 7.95 3.23
C LEU A 174 -1.33 8.61 2.97
N TRP A 175 -2.27 7.84 2.47
CA TRP A 175 -3.60 8.32 2.14
C TRP A 175 -4.60 7.96 3.22
N VAL A 176 -5.26 8.99 3.73
CA VAL A 176 -6.07 8.94 4.95
C VAL A 176 -7.47 9.53 4.73
N ARG A 177 -8.35 9.25 5.67
CA ARG A 177 -9.64 9.94 5.80
C ARG A 177 -9.81 10.45 7.23
N PRO A 178 -10.65 11.49 7.47
CA PRO A 178 -11.00 11.90 8.83
C PRO A 178 -11.50 10.71 9.64
N ALA A 179 -10.94 10.49 10.82
CA ALA A 179 -11.40 9.38 11.65
C ALA A 179 -12.77 9.71 12.26
N ALA A 180 -13.71 8.77 12.17
CA ALA A 180 -15.00 8.91 12.82
C ALA A 180 -14.82 9.24 14.31
N ARG A 181 -15.51 10.27 14.83
CA ARG A 181 -15.47 10.60 16.26
C ARG A 181 -15.99 9.39 17.04
N LYS A 182 -15.17 8.83 17.96
CA LYS A 182 -15.70 7.86 18.92
C LYS A 182 -16.91 8.48 19.59
N ALA A 183 -18.09 7.86 19.45
CA ALA A 183 -19.23 8.25 20.27
C ALA A 183 -18.78 8.19 21.73
N ARG A 184 -18.88 9.31 22.47
CA ARG A 184 -18.63 9.31 23.91
C ARG A 184 -19.62 8.32 24.51
N ALA A 185 -19.11 7.20 25.02
CA ALA A 185 -19.92 6.36 25.91
C ALA A 185 -20.40 7.24 27.07
N LYS A 186 -21.72 7.33 27.19
CA LYS A 186 -22.37 8.01 28.33
C LYS A 186 -22.22 7.15 29.59
#